data_49084e28b865935bced744d8b7692eed
#
_entry.id   49084e28b865935bced744d8b7692eed
#
_cell.length_a   1.000
_cell.length_b   1.000
_cell.length_c   1.000
_cell.angle_alpha   90.00
_cell.angle_beta   90.00
_cell.angle_gamma   90.00
#
_symmetry.space_group_name_H-M   'P 1'
#
loop_
_entity.id
_entity.type
_entity.pdbx_description
1 polymer ?
#
loop_
_entity_poly.entity_id
_entity_poly.type
_entity_poly.pdbx_seq_one_letter_code
_entity_poly.pdbx_strand_id
1 'polypeptide(L)'
;MKVSDILRVKGSTLFTVQPEQPLGEAAASMADHDIGSLVVMDHGEVAGMLTFREVIKATVRNSGVFGSLTVRTVMDDHPLTCTPDTDLDEVRRMMLSRHARYMPVMTNRTLMGVISFYDVAKAVVDG
;
A
#
# COMPACT_ATOMS: atom_id res chain seq x y z
N MET A 1 14.74 -11.72 11.47
CA MET A 1 14.70 -10.99 10.20
C MET A 1 13.85 -9.76 10.35
N LYS A 2 14.30 -8.65 9.82
CA LYS A 2 13.64 -7.36 9.93
C LYS A 2 13.10 -6.90 8.59
N VAL A 3 12.17 -5.94 8.62
CA VAL A 3 11.60 -5.34 7.41
C VAL A 3 12.70 -4.81 6.49
N SER A 4 13.77 -4.23 7.05
CA SER A 4 14.90 -3.72 6.26
C SER A 4 15.53 -4.80 5.38
N ASP A 5 15.50 -6.06 5.80
CA ASP A 5 16.05 -7.16 5.00
C ASP A 5 15.23 -7.38 3.73
N ILE A 6 13.90 -7.22 3.82
CA ILE A 6 13.03 -7.30 2.65
C ILE A 6 13.28 -6.12 1.71
N LEU A 7 13.35 -4.91 2.24
CA LEU A 7 13.56 -3.71 1.42
C LEU A 7 14.88 -3.76 0.65
N ARG A 8 15.90 -4.34 1.27
CA ARG A 8 17.22 -4.47 0.64
C ARG A 8 17.16 -5.33 -0.62
N VAL A 9 16.35 -6.38 -0.61
CA VAL A 9 16.18 -7.30 -1.74
C VAL A 9 15.19 -6.76 -2.75
N LYS A 10 14.06 -6.22 -2.27
CA LYS A 10 12.96 -5.73 -3.11
C LYS A 10 13.35 -4.47 -3.89
N GLY A 11 14.21 -3.65 -3.33
CA GLY A 11 14.57 -2.37 -3.93
C GLY A 11 13.67 -1.24 -3.46
N SER A 12 13.85 -0.07 -4.07
CA SER A 12 13.22 1.17 -3.63
C SER A 12 12.18 1.71 -4.61
N THR A 13 11.74 0.91 -5.59
CA THR A 13 10.72 1.36 -6.53
C THR A 13 9.39 1.56 -5.81
N LEU A 14 8.84 2.76 -5.92
CA LEU A 14 7.58 3.11 -5.29
C LEU A 14 6.61 3.64 -6.33
N PHE A 15 5.37 3.23 -6.23
CA PHE A 15 4.29 3.76 -7.06
C PHE A 15 3.39 4.59 -6.16
N THR A 16 3.22 5.85 -6.49
CA THR A 16 2.48 6.79 -5.67
C THR A 16 1.38 7.45 -6.49
N VAL A 17 0.45 8.08 -5.80
CA VAL A 17 -0.65 8.81 -6.40
C VAL A 17 -0.98 9.99 -5.49
N GLN A 18 -1.55 11.05 -6.06
CA GLN A 18 -1.98 12.20 -5.28
C GLN A 18 -3.45 12.04 -4.88
N PRO A 19 -3.85 12.63 -3.73
CA PRO A 19 -5.22 12.45 -3.22
C PRO A 19 -6.30 12.96 -4.18
N GLU A 20 -6.00 14.02 -4.94
CA GLU A 20 -7.00 14.66 -5.79
C GLU A 20 -7.08 14.04 -7.18
N GLN A 21 -6.25 13.04 -7.48
CA GLN A 21 -6.35 12.38 -8.78
C GLN A 21 -7.66 11.60 -8.90
N PRO A 22 -8.24 11.56 -10.10
CA PRO A 22 -9.43 10.74 -10.33
C PRO A 22 -9.15 9.27 -10.04
N LEU A 23 -10.11 8.60 -9.40
CA LEU A 23 -9.96 7.19 -9.06
C LEU A 23 -9.73 6.33 -10.31
N GLY A 24 -10.39 6.66 -11.41
CA GLY A 24 -10.21 5.92 -12.67
C GLY A 24 -8.78 5.96 -13.17
N GLU A 25 -8.08 7.10 -13.03
CA GLU A 25 -6.67 7.19 -13.41
C GLU A 25 -5.78 6.33 -12.51
N ALA A 26 -6.06 6.35 -11.21
CA ALA A 26 -5.31 5.53 -10.26
C ALA A 26 -5.50 4.04 -10.54
N ALA A 27 -6.74 3.63 -10.79
CA ALA A 27 -7.05 2.24 -11.12
C ALA A 27 -6.35 1.80 -12.42
N ALA A 28 -6.33 2.68 -13.44
CA ALA A 28 -5.62 2.40 -14.68
C ALA A 28 -4.13 2.24 -14.46
N SER A 29 -3.54 3.08 -13.60
CA SER A 29 -2.12 2.98 -13.24
C SER A 29 -1.81 1.64 -12.59
N MET A 30 -2.67 1.20 -11.67
CA MET A 30 -2.49 -0.10 -11.01
C MET A 30 -2.53 -1.24 -12.03
N ALA A 31 -3.47 -1.19 -12.96
CA ALA A 31 -3.59 -2.21 -14.00
C ALA A 31 -2.39 -2.21 -14.94
N ASP A 32 -1.97 -1.03 -15.39
CA ASP A 32 -0.86 -0.88 -16.33
C ASP A 32 0.47 -1.36 -15.74
N HIS A 33 0.69 -1.13 -14.46
CA HIS A 33 1.91 -1.56 -13.77
C HIS A 33 1.80 -2.93 -13.11
N ASP A 34 0.62 -3.55 -13.19
CA ASP A 34 0.34 -4.84 -12.56
C ASP A 34 0.69 -4.82 -11.08
N ILE A 35 0.20 -3.81 -10.38
CA ILE A 35 0.43 -3.63 -8.95
C ILE A 35 -0.90 -3.55 -8.19
N GLY A 36 -0.88 -3.98 -6.94
CA GLY A 36 -2.08 -4.04 -6.10
C GLY A 36 -2.22 -2.88 -5.12
N SER A 37 -1.28 -1.95 -5.11
CA SER A 37 -1.32 -0.85 -4.15
C SER A 37 -0.60 0.38 -4.68
N LEU A 38 -1.08 1.55 -4.23
CA LEU A 38 -0.42 2.84 -4.44
C LEU A 38 -0.35 3.54 -3.09
N VAL A 39 0.76 4.20 -2.82
CA VAL A 39 0.85 5.08 -1.66
C VAL A 39 0.30 6.44 -2.07
N VAL A 40 -0.61 6.98 -1.26
CA VAL A 40 -1.19 8.30 -1.51
C VAL A 40 -0.32 9.32 -0.81
N MET A 41 0.31 10.20 -1.62
CA MET A 41 1.22 11.24 -1.11
C MET A 41 0.56 12.60 -1.25
N ASP A 42 0.57 13.36 -0.16
CA ASP A 42 0.01 14.72 -0.13
C ASP A 42 1.07 15.67 0.40
N HIS A 43 1.56 16.56 -0.45
CA HIS A 43 2.60 17.54 -0.08
C HIS A 43 3.83 16.89 0.56
N GLY A 44 4.26 15.76 0.00
CA GLY A 44 5.45 15.06 0.46
C GLY A 44 5.25 14.13 1.65
N GLU A 45 4.03 14.03 2.18
CA GLU A 45 3.71 13.15 3.30
C GLU A 45 2.73 12.06 2.88
N VAL A 46 2.79 10.91 3.54
CA VAL A 46 1.86 9.82 3.30
C VAL A 46 0.48 10.22 3.84
N ALA A 47 -0.51 10.29 2.96
CA ALA A 47 -1.90 10.55 3.33
C ALA A 47 -2.68 9.26 3.54
N GLY A 48 -2.27 8.18 2.89
CA GLY A 48 -2.96 6.91 3.01
C GLY A 48 -2.48 5.90 1.98
N MET A 49 -3.26 4.84 1.82
CA MET A 49 -3.00 3.83 0.80
C MET A 49 -4.25 3.57 -0.03
N LEU A 50 -4.04 3.31 -1.30
CA LEU A 50 -5.07 2.85 -2.20
C LEU A 50 -4.70 1.46 -2.67
N THR A 51 -5.47 0.45 -2.27
CA THR A 51 -5.26 -0.92 -2.73
C THR A 51 -6.44 -1.34 -3.60
N PHE A 52 -6.30 -2.47 -4.30
CA PHE A 52 -7.42 -2.95 -5.08
C PHE A 52 -8.65 -3.26 -4.22
N ARG A 53 -8.50 -3.45 -2.89
CA ARG A 53 -9.65 -3.59 -1.99
C ARG A 53 -10.53 -2.35 -2.02
N GLU A 54 -9.93 -1.16 -1.88
CA GLU A 54 -10.66 0.10 -1.93
C GLU A 54 -11.26 0.34 -3.31
N VAL A 55 -10.51 0.01 -4.36
CA VAL A 55 -11.01 0.16 -5.73
C VAL A 55 -12.21 -0.74 -5.98
N ILE A 56 -12.14 -2.00 -5.55
CA ILE A 56 -13.25 -2.95 -5.70
C ILE A 56 -14.48 -2.48 -4.93
N LYS A 57 -14.28 -2.04 -3.67
CA LYS A 57 -15.40 -1.52 -2.87
C LYS A 57 -16.05 -0.32 -3.53
N ALA A 58 -15.26 0.61 -4.05
CA ALA A 58 -15.78 1.78 -4.74
C ALA A 58 -16.56 1.38 -6.00
N THR A 59 -16.04 0.42 -6.75
CA THR A 59 -16.70 -0.08 -7.96
C THR A 59 -18.07 -0.65 -7.64
N VAL A 60 -18.16 -1.50 -6.61
CA VAL A 60 -19.43 -2.12 -6.20
C VAL A 60 -20.42 -1.06 -5.72
N ARG A 61 -19.96 -0.12 -4.89
CA ARG A 61 -20.83 0.93 -4.31
C ARG A 61 -21.36 1.91 -5.35
N ASN A 62 -20.65 2.05 -6.47
CA ASN A 62 -21.00 3.03 -7.50
C ASN A 62 -21.43 2.36 -8.80
N SER A 63 -21.97 1.14 -8.72
CA SER A 63 -22.56 0.40 -9.83
C SER A 63 -21.60 0.26 -11.03
N GLY A 64 -20.32 0.08 -10.75
CA GLY A 64 -19.32 -0.15 -11.79
C GLY A 64 -18.76 1.11 -12.43
N VAL A 65 -19.15 2.30 -11.94
CA VAL A 65 -18.74 3.58 -12.53
C VAL A 65 -17.95 4.36 -11.48
N PHE A 66 -16.77 4.85 -11.85
CA PHE A 66 -15.98 5.70 -10.94
C PHE A 66 -16.47 7.15 -10.93
N GLY A 67 -17.01 7.64 -12.05
CA GLY A 67 -17.53 8.99 -12.14
C GLY A 67 -16.50 10.03 -11.74
N SER A 68 -16.88 10.92 -10.82
CA SER A 68 -16.02 11.98 -10.31
C SER A 68 -15.30 11.62 -9.02
N LEU A 69 -15.27 10.33 -8.62
CA LEU A 69 -14.58 9.92 -7.40
C LEU A 69 -13.09 10.22 -7.50
N THR A 70 -12.55 10.76 -6.42
CA THR A 70 -11.11 10.98 -6.28
C THR A 70 -10.50 9.92 -5.36
N VAL A 71 -9.17 9.78 -5.43
CA VAL A 71 -8.44 8.87 -4.55
C VAL A 71 -8.74 9.18 -3.09
N ARG A 72 -8.77 10.47 -2.72
CA ARG A 72 -9.03 10.89 -1.32
C ARG A 72 -10.32 10.31 -0.76
N THR A 73 -11.36 10.20 -1.58
CA THR A 73 -12.67 9.76 -1.11
C THR A 73 -12.77 8.27 -0.86
N VAL A 74 -11.83 7.49 -1.37
CA VAL A 74 -11.86 6.01 -1.26
C VAL A 74 -10.65 5.40 -0.59
N MET A 75 -9.56 6.13 -0.45
CA MET A 75 -8.32 5.60 0.14
C MET A 75 -8.52 5.19 1.60
N ASP A 76 -7.66 4.28 2.06
CA ASP A 76 -7.50 4.00 3.48
C ASP A 76 -6.61 5.10 4.06
N ASP A 77 -7.17 5.96 4.91
CA ASP A 77 -6.44 7.09 5.49
C ASP A 77 -5.77 6.75 6.83
N HIS A 78 -5.90 5.51 7.29
CA HIS A 78 -5.26 5.02 8.51
C HIS A 78 -4.62 3.65 8.27
N PRO A 79 -3.71 3.53 7.30
CA PRO A 79 -3.09 2.23 7.04
C PRO A 79 -2.18 1.83 8.18
N LEU A 80 -2.06 0.53 8.41
CA LEU A 80 -1.03 0.02 9.28
C LEU A 80 0.33 0.38 8.67
N THR A 81 1.27 0.75 9.54
CA THR A 81 2.64 1.06 9.13
C THR A 81 3.63 0.28 9.98
N CYS A 82 4.84 0.16 9.50
CA CYS A 82 5.94 -0.41 10.25
C CYS A 82 7.19 0.42 9.97
N THR A 83 8.28 0.06 10.64
CA THR A 83 9.58 0.71 10.43
C THR A 83 10.55 -0.32 9.85
N PRO A 84 11.70 0.12 9.31
CA PRO A 84 12.71 -0.82 8.84
C PRO A 84 13.21 -1.77 9.94
N ASP A 85 13.13 -1.36 11.20
CA ASP A 85 13.60 -2.16 12.33
C ASP A 85 12.55 -3.11 12.90
N THR A 86 11.32 -3.06 12.41
CA THR A 86 10.25 -3.94 12.88
C THR A 86 10.58 -5.39 12.52
N ASP A 87 10.40 -6.30 13.48
CA ASP A 87 10.61 -7.72 13.23
C ASP A 87 9.56 -8.26 12.26
N LEU A 88 10.00 -9.14 11.38
CA LEU A 88 9.12 -9.72 10.37
C LEU A 88 7.95 -10.49 10.96
N ASP A 89 8.17 -11.18 12.08
CA ASP A 89 7.09 -11.89 12.77
C ASP A 89 6.01 -10.94 13.28
N GLU A 90 6.41 -9.76 13.76
CA GLU A 90 5.46 -8.76 14.20
C GLU A 90 4.62 -8.23 13.04
N VAL A 91 5.28 -7.92 11.92
CA VAL A 91 4.58 -7.48 10.70
C VAL A 91 3.57 -8.54 10.24
N ARG A 92 3.99 -9.80 10.24
CA ARG A 92 3.10 -10.90 9.85
C ARG A 92 1.86 -10.95 10.74
N ARG A 93 2.03 -10.82 12.06
CA ARG A 93 0.90 -10.80 12.99
C ARG A 93 -0.02 -9.61 12.75
N MET A 94 0.56 -8.44 12.49
CA MET A 94 -0.22 -7.24 12.20
C MET A 94 -1.05 -7.42 10.94
N MET A 95 -0.44 -7.92 9.88
CA MET A 95 -1.13 -8.16 8.60
C MET A 95 -2.26 -9.18 8.76
N LEU A 96 -2.01 -10.26 9.49
CA LEU A 96 -3.03 -11.30 9.71
C LEU A 96 -4.20 -10.79 10.54
N SER A 97 -3.94 -10.02 11.59
CA SER A 97 -5.00 -9.53 12.47
C SER A 97 -5.91 -8.51 11.80
N ARG A 98 -5.40 -7.75 10.86
CA ARG A 98 -6.15 -6.69 10.17
C ARG A 98 -6.48 -7.05 8.72
N HIS A 99 -6.14 -8.23 8.28
CA HIS A 99 -6.31 -8.68 6.89
C HIS A 99 -5.66 -7.71 5.90
N ALA A 100 -4.56 -7.09 6.30
CA ALA A 100 -3.83 -6.16 5.46
C ALA A 100 -2.89 -6.93 4.53
N ARG A 101 -2.87 -6.56 3.25
CA ARG A 101 -1.99 -7.18 2.26
C ARG A 101 -0.76 -6.34 1.96
N TYR A 102 -0.81 -5.05 2.29
CA TYR A 102 0.25 -4.09 2.01
C TYR A 102 0.46 -3.21 3.23
N MET A 103 1.71 -2.82 3.45
CA MET A 103 2.04 -2.01 4.61
C MET A 103 3.16 -1.04 4.25
N PRO A 104 2.93 0.28 4.38
CA PRO A 104 3.99 1.25 4.20
C PRO A 104 5.04 1.11 5.29
N VAL A 105 6.29 1.25 4.90
CA VAL A 105 7.44 1.25 5.81
C VAL A 105 7.88 2.69 5.99
N MET A 106 7.85 3.17 7.23
CA MET A 106 8.10 4.57 7.56
C MET A 106 9.28 4.72 8.49
N THR A 107 10.06 5.76 8.28
CA THR A 107 11.01 6.26 9.29
C THR A 107 10.55 7.67 9.61
N ASN A 108 9.96 7.84 10.79
CA ASN A 108 9.28 9.07 11.16
C ASN A 108 8.18 9.37 10.12
N ARG A 109 8.28 10.49 9.38
CA ARG A 109 7.30 10.84 8.34
C ARG A 109 7.77 10.50 6.94
N THR A 110 8.93 9.85 6.82
CA THR A 110 9.50 9.52 5.52
C THR A 110 9.11 8.11 5.09
N LEU A 111 8.56 8.01 3.89
CA LEU A 111 8.23 6.72 3.30
C LEU A 111 9.50 6.04 2.80
N MET A 112 9.78 4.86 3.34
CA MET A 112 10.96 4.08 2.98
C MET A 112 10.66 3.02 1.92
N GLY A 113 9.43 2.57 1.86
CA GLY A 113 9.02 1.55 0.91
C GLY A 113 7.66 0.98 1.28
N VAL A 114 7.22 -0.02 0.54
CA VAL A 114 5.99 -0.77 0.83
C VAL A 114 6.33 -2.24 0.80
N ILE A 115 5.87 -2.98 1.80
CA ILE A 115 5.98 -4.43 1.80
C ILE A 115 4.60 -5.05 1.67
N SER A 116 4.55 -6.20 1.00
CA SER A 116 3.31 -6.95 0.82
C SER A 116 3.34 -8.21 1.67
N PHE A 117 2.15 -8.80 1.88
CA PHE A 117 2.07 -10.09 2.55
C PHE A 117 2.83 -11.16 1.76
N TYR A 118 2.84 -11.04 0.43
CA TYR A 118 3.64 -11.92 -0.43
C TYR A 118 5.13 -11.83 -0.08
N ASP A 119 5.66 -10.60 0.09
CA ASP A 119 7.06 -10.39 0.46
C ASP A 119 7.39 -11.06 1.78
N VAL A 120 6.50 -10.94 2.76
CA VAL A 120 6.67 -11.55 4.08
C VAL A 120 6.66 -13.07 3.99
N ALA A 121 5.69 -13.63 3.26
CA ALA A 121 5.58 -15.08 3.07
C ALA A 121 6.80 -15.64 2.37
N LYS A 122 7.28 -14.96 1.33
CA LYS A 122 8.47 -15.38 0.60
C LYS A 122 9.71 -15.37 1.48
N ALA A 123 9.86 -14.34 2.31
CA ALA A 123 11.01 -14.24 3.22
C ALA A 123 11.02 -15.38 4.24
N VAL A 124 9.84 -15.81 4.72
CA VAL A 124 9.73 -16.94 5.66
C VAL A 124 10.18 -18.24 4.99
N VAL A 125 9.81 -18.44 3.71
CA VAL A 125 10.18 -19.65 2.98
C VAL A 125 11.66 -19.65 2.61
N ASP A 126 12.18 -18.53 2.15
CA ASP A 126 13.56 -18.40 1.67
C ASP A 126 14.58 -18.22 2.80
N GLY A 127 14.10 -17.73 3.92
CA GLY A 127 14.95 -17.40 5.06
C GLY A 127 15.03 -18.51 6.05
#